data_4d7644d57a6ce333e58f9b469b03d7b8
#
_entry.id   4d7644d57a6ce333e58f9b469b03d7b8
#
_cell.length_a   1.000
_cell.length_b   1.000
_cell.length_c   1.000
_cell.angle_alpha   90.00
_cell.angle_beta   90.00
_cell.angle_gamma   90.00
#
_symmetry.space_group_name_H-M   'P 1'
#
loop_
_entity.id
_entity.type
_entity.pdbx_description
1 polymer ?
#
loop_
_entity_poly.entity_id
_entity_poly.type
_entity_poly.pdbx_seq_one_letter_code
_entity_poly.pdbx_strand_id
1 'polypeptide(L)'
;MAWLERTLEQDLRLTLNRTKTRVVEVTGPRQSLDFLGFTLRYFQSTRQAGHRYLAVEPSARAQARLRDTLRQRTRASTKRSLVDTVTAVATLLRGWKAYFQYGYPRRIFRRLNYYVQVRFRRFLRNRSQRRSRPFRQGESLYAGLQRYGLEYLR
;
A
#
# COMPACT_ATOMS: atom_id res chain seq x y z
N MET A 1 -30.18 3.05 9.24
CA MET A 1 -29.52 3.91 10.23
C MET A 1 -29.98 3.60 11.64
N ALA A 2 -31.29 3.58 11.93
CA ALA A 2 -31.82 3.37 13.29
C ALA A 2 -31.25 2.13 14.02
N TRP A 3 -31.08 0.99 13.33
CA TRP A 3 -30.51 -0.19 13.96
C TRP A 3 -29.03 0.02 14.37
N LEU A 4 -28.21 0.62 13.51
CA LEU A 4 -26.79 0.86 13.83
C LEU A 4 -26.64 1.87 14.98
N GLU A 5 -27.45 2.94 14.99
CA GLU A 5 -27.48 3.91 16.06
C GLU A 5 -27.86 3.25 17.39
N ARG A 6 -28.93 2.45 17.36
CA ARG A 6 -29.38 1.70 18.54
C ARG A 6 -28.30 0.78 19.09
N THR A 7 -27.67 -0.04 18.24
CA THR A 7 -26.60 -0.96 18.64
C THR A 7 -25.40 -0.20 19.21
N LEU A 8 -24.95 0.88 18.57
CA LEU A 8 -23.81 1.66 19.07
C LEU A 8 -24.11 2.38 20.38
N GLU A 9 -25.30 3.02 20.50
CA GLU A 9 -25.61 3.86 21.67
C GLU A 9 -26.14 3.03 22.85
N GLN A 10 -26.97 2.00 22.59
CA GLN A 10 -27.58 1.21 23.67
C GLN A 10 -26.75 0.00 24.07
N ASP A 11 -26.27 -0.80 23.10
CA ASP A 11 -25.57 -2.05 23.39
C ASP A 11 -24.09 -1.80 23.72
N LEU A 12 -23.42 -0.91 22.96
CA LEU A 12 -22.00 -0.61 23.13
C LEU A 12 -21.73 0.66 23.96
N ARG A 13 -22.76 1.40 24.36
CA ARG A 13 -22.66 2.65 25.13
C ARG A 13 -21.71 3.69 24.52
N LEU A 14 -21.64 3.73 23.18
CA LEU A 14 -20.83 4.67 22.44
C LEU A 14 -21.68 5.88 22.02
N THR A 15 -21.16 7.08 22.16
CA THR A 15 -21.85 8.29 21.71
C THR A 15 -21.53 8.56 20.25
N LEU A 16 -22.55 8.58 19.39
CA LEU A 16 -22.41 8.91 17.97
C LEU A 16 -22.28 10.43 17.76
N ASN A 17 -21.21 10.83 17.07
CA ASN A 17 -21.06 12.20 16.62
C ASN A 17 -21.88 12.43 15.33
N ARG A 18 -23.12 12.89 15.48
CA ARG A 18 -24.09 13.06 14.37
C ARG A 18 -23.62 14.06 13.31
N THR A 19 -22.78 15.02 13.66
CA THR A 19 -22.23 16.00 12.70
C THR A 19 -21.14 15.39 11.81
N LYS A 20 -20.48 14.32 12.27
CA LYS A 20 -19.44 13.59 11.52
C LYS A 20 -19.94 12.30 10.90
N THR A 21 -21.11 11.81 11.32
CA THR A 21 -21.71 10.57 10.82
C THR A 21 -22.53 10.88 9.57
N ARG A 22 -22.22 10.21 8.49
CA ARG A 22 -22.96 10.33 7.22
C ARG A 22 -23.17 8.97 6.59
N VAL A 23 -24.30 8.80 5.94
CA VAL A 23 -24.55 7.66 5.06
C VAL A 23 -23.94 7.98 3.70
N VAL A 24 -23.13 7.05 3.19
CA VAL A 24 -22.55 7.15 1.86
C VAL A 24 -23.12 6.04 1.01
N GLU A 25 -23.83 6.39 -0.03
CA GLU A 25 -24.30 5.45 -1.01
C GLU A 25 -23.18 5.14 -2.02
N VAL A 26 -22.84 3.86 -2.19
CA VAL A 26 -21.80 3.40 -3.10
C VAL A 26 -22.44 2.48 -4.14
N THR A 27 -23.21 3.05 -5.06
CA THR A 27 -23.95 2.30 -6.10
C THR A 27 -23.40 2.56 -7.50
N GLY A 28 -22.80 3.72 -7.72
CA GLY A 28 -22.32 4.17 -9.02
C GLY A 28 -20.82 3.94 -9.25
N PRO A 29 -20.36 3.91 -10.52
CA PRO A 29 -18.94 3.66 -10.86
C PRO A 29 -18.00 4.78 -10.43
N ARG A 30 -18.53 5.98 -10.11
CA ARG A 30 -17.76 7.13 -9.62
C ARG A 30 -17.87 7.33 -8.11
N GLN A 31 -18.68 6.54 -7.43
CA GLN A 31 -18.87 6.63 -5.99
C GLN A 31 -17.91 5.70 -5.28
N SER A 32 -17.30 6.18 -4.21
CA SER A 32 -16.39 5.41 -3.39
C SER A 32 -16.47 5.86 -1.93
N LEU A 33 -16.18 4.95 -1.04
CA LEU A 33 -16.05 5.18 0.39
C LEU A 33 -14.62 4.89 0.83
N ASP A 34 -13.96 5.86 1.43
CA ASP A 34 -12.69 5.64 2.11
C ASP A 34 -12.95 5.34 3.58
N PHE A 35 -12.58 4.14 4.01
CA PHE A 35 -12.75 3.68 5.38
C PHE A 35 -11.52 2.88 5.84
N LEU A 36 -10.98 3.21 7.02
CA LEU A 36 -9.82 2.55 7.63
C LEU A 36 -8.62 2.36 6.66
N GLY A 37 -8.38 3.32 5.79
CA GLY A 37 -7.27 3.24 4.84
C GLY A 37 -7.57 2.43 3.57
N PHE A 38 -8.76 1.87 3.46
CA PHE A 38 -9.26 1.22 2.25
C PHE A 38 -10.20 2.15 1.49
N THR A 39 -10.27 1.96 0.17
CA THR A 39 -11.29 2.52 -0.71
C THR A 39 -12.21 1.39 -1.16
N LEU A 40 -13.49 1.52 -0.87
CA LEU A 40 -14.56 0.64 -1.31
C LEU A 40 -15.25 1.27 -2.51
N ARG A 41 -15.37 0.55 -3.62
CA ARG A 41 -16.08 1.00 -4.83
C ARG A 41 -16.51 -0.17 -5.70
N TYR A 42 -17.54 0.02 -6.49
CA TYR A 42 -17.95 -0.98 -7.46
C TYR A 42 -17.16 -0.89 -8.76
N PHE A 43 -16.73 -2.05 -9.26
CA PHE A 43 -16.17 -2.22 -10.58
C PHE A 43 -17.06 -3.08 -11.45
N GLN A 44 -17.07 -2.81 -12.75
CA GLN A 44 -17.64 -3.74 -13.71
C GLN A 44 -16.66 -4.88 -13.98
N SER A 45 -17.19 -6.10 -14.01
CA SER A 45 -16.40 -7.27 -14.36
C SER A 45 -16.01 -7.21 -15.85
N THR A 46 -14.74 -7.44 -16.13
CA THR A 46 -14.26 -7.57 -17.52
C THR A 46 -14.55 -8.97 -18.09
N ARG A 47 -14.92 -9.94 -17.24
CA ARG A 47 -15.20 -11.33 -17.63
C ARG A 47 -16.68 -11.61 -17.89
N GLN A 48 -17.55 -10.84 -17.29
CA GLN A 48 -19.01 -11.00 -17.37
C GLN A 48 -19.65 -9.65 -17.59
N ALA A 49 -20.26 -9.45 -18.77
CA ALA A 49 -20.97 -8.22 -19.09
C ALA A 49 -22.12 -8.01 -18.07
N GLY A 50 -22.26 -6.78 -17.58
CA GLY A 50 -23.28 -6.43 -16.60
C GLY A 50 -23.00 -6.83 -15.14
N HIS A 51 -22.04 -7.72 -14.87
CA HIS A 51 -21.70 -8.10 -13.50
C HIS A 51 -20.81 -7.03 -12.83
N ARG A 52 -21.21 -6.62 -11.63
CA ARG A 52 -20.50 -5.65 -10.80
C ARG A 52 -20.05 -6.31 -9.51
N TYR A 53 -18.86 -5.96 -9.04
CA TYR A 53 -18.35 -6.44 -7.76
C TYR A 53 -17.81 -5.29 -6.92
N LEU A 54 -17.98 -5.39 -5.61
CA LEU A 54 -17.40 -4.45 -4.66
C LEU A 54 -15.92 -4.73 -4.50
N ALA A 55 -15.09 -3.80 -4.97
CA ALA A 55 -13.66 -3.87 -4.77
C ALA A 55 -13.27 -3.13 -3.50
N VAL A 56 -12.42 -3.76 -2.72
CA VAL A 56 -11.76 -3.21 -1.55
C VAL A 56 -10.28 -3.10 -1.88
N GLU A 57 -9.77 -1.87 -1.95
CA GLU A 57 -8.38 -1.58 -2.34
C GLU A 57 -7.73 -0.62 -1.33
N PRO A 58 -6.39 -0.64 -1.17
CA PRO A 58 -5.69 0.39 -0.40
C PRO A 58 -5.99 1.79 -0.93
N SER A 59 -6.42 2.70 -0.06
CA SER A 59 -6.78 4.07 -0.45
C SER A 59 -5.59 4.85 -1.02
N ALA A 60 -5.88 5.88 -1.82
CA ALA A 60 -4.86 6.78 -2.37
C ALA A 60 -3.99 7.40 -1.25
N ARG A 61 -4.61 7.76 -0.13
CA ARG A 61 -3.93 8.30 1.05
C ARG A 61 -2.98 7.28 1.70
N ALA A 62 -3.40 6.01 1.82
CA ALA A 62 -2.55 4.93 2.35
C ALA A 62 -1.35 4.67 1.43
N GLN A 63 -1.57 4.64 0.11
CA GLN A 63 -0.50 4.51 -0.88
C GLN A 63 0.48 5.69 -0.83
N ALA A 64 0.00 6.92 -0.69
CA ALA A 64 0.84 8.11 -0.58
C ALA A 64 1.73 8.05 0.67
N ARG A 65 1.16 7.73 1.83
CA ARG A 65 1.91 7.54 3.08
C ARG A 65 3.02 6.49 2.96
N LEU A 66 2.72 5.34 2.34
CA LEU A 66 3.75 4.32 2.09
C LEU A 66 4.87 4.85 1.21
N ARG A 67 4.54 5.54 0.11
CA ARG A 67 5.55 6.14 -0.78
C ARG A 67 6.43 7.17 -0.06
N ASP A 68 5.86 7.97 0.82
CA ASP A 68 6.61 8.96 1.59
C ASP A 68 7.56 8.30 2.59
N THR A 69 7.09 7.27 3.30
CA THR A 69 7.95 6.48 4.18
C THR A 69 9.07 5.78 3.41
N LEU A 70 8.79 5.22 2.23
CA LEU A 70 9.80 4.63 1.35
C LEU A 70 10.83 5.67 0.88
N ARG A 71 10.38 6.90 0.54
CA ARG A 71 11.30 8.01 0.20
C ARG A 71 12.24 8.32 1.36
N GLN A 72 11.71 8.43 2.57
CA GLN A 72 12.52 8.74 3.77
C GLN A 72 13.53 7.63 4.04
N ARG A 73 13.12 6.35 4.01
CA ARG A 73 14.00 5.20 4.29
C ARG A 73 15.07 4.98 3.22
N THR A 74 14.84 5.42 1.99
CA THR A 74 15.76 5.27 0.85
C THR A 74 16.43 6.57 0.45
N ARG A 75 16.53 7.56 1.35
CA ARG A 75 17.32 8.80 1.09
C ARG A 75 18.82 8.47 1.08
N ALA A 76 19.53 9.04 0.11
CA ALA A 76 20.98 8.85 -0.01
C ALA A 76 21.78 9.48 1.16
N SER A 77 21.19 10.48 1.84
CA SER A 77 21.78 11.11 3.03
C SER A 77 21.83 10.20 4.26
N THR A 78 21.16 9.06 4.23
CA THR A 78 21.25 8.08 5.31
C THR A 78 22.56 7.31 5.18
N LYS A 79 23.42 7.39 6.19
CA LYS A 79 24.68 6.61 6.30
C LYS A 79 24.44 5.09 6.48
N ARG A 80 23.25 4.61 6.20
CA ARG A 80 22.86 3.20 6.37
C ARG A 80 23.46 2.33 5.27
N SER A 81 23.81 1.10 5.63
CA SER A 81 24.23 0.08 4.66
C SER A 81 23.06 -0.29 3.72
N LEU A 82 23.39 -0.95 2.59
CA LEU A 82 22.35 -1.49 1.70
C LEU A 82 21.50 -2.53 2.45
N VAL A 83 22.13 -3.39 3.23
CA VAL A 83 21.46 -4.44 4.01
C VAL A 83 20.47 -3.83 4.98
N ASP A 84 20.89 -2.84 5.79
CA ASP A 84 20.01 -2.18 6.76
C ASP A 84 18.82 -1.48 6.07
N THR A 85 19.08 -0.86 4.90
CA THR A 85 18.04 -0.19 4.13
C THR A 85 17.04 -1.20 3.57
N VAL A 86 17.52 -2.34 3.04
CA VAL A 86 16.65 -3.43 2.55
C VAL A 86 15.82 -4.00 3.69
N THR A 87 16.44 -4.31 4.83
CA THR A 87 15.76 -4.84 6.01
C THR A 87 14.66 -3.89 6.50
N ALA A 88 14.99 -2.59 6.61
CA ALA A 88 14.00 -1.59 7.04
C ALA A 88 12.82 -1.45 6.07
N VAL A 89 13.07 -1.55 4.76
CA VAL A 89 12.01 -1.53 3.73
C VAL A 89 11.22 -2.83 3.75
N ALA A 90 11.86 -4.00 3.89
CA ALA A 90 11.20 -5.30 3.97
C ALA A 90 10.23 -5.36 5.16
N THR A 91 10.65 -4.91 6.34
CA THR A 91 9.78 -4.83 7.53
C THR A 91 8.57 -3.93 7.29
N LEU A 92 8.78 -2.75 6.66
CA LEU A 92 7.69 -1.85 6.30
C LEU A 92 6.68 -2.51 5.34
N LEU A 93 7.18 -3.16 4.29
CA LEU A 93 6.33 -3.82 3.28
C LEU A 93 5.58 -5.01 3.87
N ARG A 94 6.20 -5.78 4.77
CA ARG A 94 5.56 -6.91 5.46
C ARG A 94 4.38 -6.43 6.31
N GLY A 95 4.58 -5.42 7.14
CA GLY A 95 3.49 -4.84 7.94
C GLY A 95 2.37 -4.25 7.07
N TRP A 96 2.73 -3.56 5.98
CA TRP A 96 1.76 -2.99 5.06
C TRP A 96 0.98 -4.08 4.29
N LYS A 97 1.64 -5.16 3.85
CA LYS A 97 1.01 -6.32 3.23
C LYS A 97 0.02 -7.00 4.20
N ALA A 98 0.45 -7.25 5.43
CA ALA A 98 -0.39 -7.90 6.44
C ALA A 98 -1.72 -7.16 6.64
N TYR A 99 -1.70 -5.82 6.59
CA TYR A 99 -2.89 -4.99 6.72
C TYR A 99 -3.73 -4.94 5.42
N PHE A 100 -3.09 -4.79 4.26
CA PHE A 100 -3.75 -4.53 2.98
C PHE A 100 -3.88 -5.75 2.04
N GLN A 101 -3.61 -6.96 2.50
CA GLN A 101 -3.72 -8.18 1.68
C GLN A 101 -5.16 -8.56 1.32
N TYR A 102 -6.13 -8.00 2.03
CA TYR A 102 -7.54 -8.29 1.84
C TYR A 102 -8.10 -7.55 0.61
N GLY A 103 -9.13 -8.13 -0.01
CA GLY A 103 -9.79 -7.56 -1.17
C GLY A 103 -9.04 -7.76 -2.48
N TYR A 104 -8.85 -6.71 -3.26
CA TYR A 104 -8.27 -6.76 -4.62
C TYR A 104 -6.99 -5.92 -4.76
N PRO A 105 -5.96 -6.09 -3.92
CA PRO A 105 -4.81 -5.20 -3.89
C PRO A 105 -3.79 -5.42 -5.02
N ARG A 106 -3.90 -6.49 -5.82
CA ARG A 106 -2.86 -6.93 -6.80
C ARG A 106 -2.35 -5.83 -7.73
N ARG A 107 -3.26 -5.00 -8.25
CA ARG A 107 -2.90 -3.89 -9.15
C ARG A 107 -2.05 -2.85 -8.43
N ILE A 108 -2.44 -2.52 -7.21
CA ILE A 108 -1.74 -1.54 -6.36
C ILE A 108 -0.41 -2.11 -5.90
N PHE A 109 -0.35 -3.36 -5.50
CA PHE A 109 0.87 -4.06 -5.11
C PHE A 109 1.92 -4.03 -6.22
N ARG A 110 1.54 -4.32 -7.47
CA ARG A 110 2.46 -4.22 -8.63
C ARG A 110 3.02 -2.81 -8.81
N ARG A 111 2.19 -1.78 -8.69
CA ARG A 111 2.62 -0.38 -8.80
C ARG A 111 3.58 0.01 -7.66
N LEU A 112 3.30 -0.44 -6.45
CA LEU A 112 4.15 -0.17 -5.29
C LEU A 112 5.48 -0.93 -5.38
N ASN A 113 5.49 -2.17 -5.83
CA ASN A 113 6.71 -2.93 -6.07
C ASN A 113 7.60 -2.26 -7.11
N TYR A 114 7.02 -1.78 -8.21
CA TYR A 114 7.76 -0.99 -9.20
C TYR A 114 8.35 0.28 -8.56
N TYR A 115 7.56 0.99 -7.76
CA TYR A 115 8.04 2.18 -7.04
C TYR A 115 9.20 1.86 -6.11
N VAL A 116 9.15 0.75 -5.36
CA VAL A 116 10.27 0.26 -4.53
C VAL A 116 11.53 0.10 -5.36
N GLN A 117 11.46 -0.55 -6.53
CA GLN A 117 12.61 -0.70 -7.42
C GLN A 117 13.17 0.65 -7.87
N VAL A 118 12.31 1.60 -8.26
CA VAL A 118 12.73 2.96 -8.63
C VAL A 118 13.47 3.64 -7.47
N ARG A 119 12.98 3.46 -6.23
CA ARG A 119 13.63 4.03 -5.05
C ARG A 119 15.02 3.43 -4.79
N PHE A 120 15.15 2.11 -4.90
CA PHE A 120 16.45 1.45 -4.74
C PHE A 120 17.43 1.79 -5.87
N ARG A 121 16.98 1.91 -7.14
CA ARG A 121 17.86 2.41 -8.22
C ARG A 121 18.42 3.80 -7.90
N ARG A 122 17.57 4.72 -7.40
CA ARG A 122 18.01 6.07 -6.98
C ARG A 122 18.94 6.02 -5.78
N PHE A 123 18.63 5.21 -4.78
CA PHE A 123 19.47 5.02 -3.61
C PHE A 123 20.87 4.55 -3.99
N LEU A 124 20.99 3.50 -4.81
CA LEU A 124 22.25 2.94 -5.27
C LEU A 124 23.05 3.93 -6.11
N ARG A 125 22.38 4.67 -7.00
CA ARG A 125 23.04 5.68 -7.84
C ARG A 125 23.61 6.85 -7.02
N ASN A 126 22.88 7.28 -6.01
CA ASN A 126 23.24 8.47 -5.23
C ASN A 126 24.10 8.14 -3.98
N ARG A 127 24.36 6.86 -3.71
CA ARG A 127 25.13 6.44 -2.54
C ARG A 127 26.64 6.64 -2.69
N SER A 128 27.15 6.53 -3.89
CA SER A 128 28.59 6.64 -4.19
C SER A 128 28.82 7.27 -5.55
N GLN A 129 29.86 8.08 -5.68
CA GLN A 129 30.31 8.60 -6.98
C GLN A 129 30.87 7.47 -7.86
N ARG A 130 31.40 6.40 -7.24
CA ARG A 130 31.81 5.18 -7.97
C ARG A 130 30.57 4.32 -8.24
N ARG A 131 30.50 3.69 -9.42
CA ARG A 131 29.44 2.73 -9.75
C ARG A 131 29.45 1.60 -8.71
N SER A 132 28.51 1.65 -7.79
CA SER A 132 28.30 0.55 -6.85
C SER A 132 27.69 -0.63 -7.62
N ARG A 133 28.37 -1.78 -7.59
CA ARG A 133 27.87 -3.04 -8.17
C ARG A 133 27.58 -4.05 -7.04
N PRO A 134 26.55 -3.83 -6.20
CA PRO A 134 26.26 -4.70 -5.08
C PRO A 134 25.65 -6.05 -5.50
N PHE A 135 25.33 -6.19 -6.78
CA PHE A 135 24.67 -7.37 -7.34
C PHE A 135 25.63 -8.17 -8.21
N ARG A 136 25.35 -9.46 -8.36
CA ARG A 136 26.13 -10.37 -9.21
C ARG A 136 26.02 -9.94 -10.69
N GLN A 137 27.00 -10.31 -11.48
CA GLN A 137 26.95 -10.03 -12.92
C GLN A 137 25.73 -10.72 -13.54
N GLY A 138 24.94 -9.97 -14.34
CA GLY A 138 23.69 -10.46 -14.92
C GLY A 138 22.48 -10.51 -13.97
N GLU A 139 22.67 -10.26 -12.67
CA GLU A 139 21.58 -10.28 -11.71
C GLU A 139 20.68 -9.02 -11.86
N SER A 140 19.37 -9.24 -11.99
CA SER A 140 18.42 -8.13 -11.99
C SER A 140 18.36 -7.45 -10.63
N LEU A 141 18.03 -6.14 -10.61
CA LEU A 141 17.81 -5.41 -9.36
C LEU A 141 16.75 -6.10 -8.47
N TYR A 142 15.72 -6.65 -9.11
CA TYR A 142 14.65 -7.37 -8.41
C TYR A 142 15.19 -8.59 -7.64
N ALA A 143 15.92 -9.47 -8.34
CA ALA A 143 16.50 -10.67 -7.75
C ALA A 143 17.56 -10.32 -6.69
N GLY A 144 18.40 -9.34 -6.96
CA GLY A 144 19.40 -8.88 -6.02
C GLY A 144 18.81 -8.38 -4.71
N LEU A 145 17.76 -7.56 -4.77
CA LEU A 145 17.07 -7.09 -3.56
C LEU A 145 16.39 -8.24 -2.80
N GLN A 146 15.82 -9.23 -3.50
CA GLN A 146 15.26 -10.42 -2.85
C GLN A 146 16.34 -11.22 -2.12
N ARG A 147 17.50 -11.39 -2.72
CA ARG A 147 18.64 -12.05 -2.08
C ARG A 147 19.11 -11.33 -0.80
N TYR A 148 18.96 -10.01 -0.75
CA TYR A 148 19.19 -9.22 0.47
C TYR A 148 17.99 -9.23 1.44
N GLY A 149 16.96 -10.03 1.20
CA GLY A 149 15.81 -10.21 2.09
C GLY A 149 14.62 -9.28 1.82
N LEU A 150 14.56 -8.62 0.64
CA LEU A 150 13.39 -7.84 0.29
C LEU A 150 12.24 -8.75 -0.16
N GLU A 151 11.17 -8.76 0.61
CA GLU A 151 9.90 -9.38 0.22
C GLU A 151 9.02 -8.37 -0.51
N TYR A 152 8.60 -8.71 -1.74
CA TYR A 152 7.68 -7.90 -2.50
C TYR A 152 6.23 -8.17 -2.12
N LEU A 153 5.38 -7.18 -2.32
CA LEU A 153 3.93 -7.31 -2.12
C LEU A 153 3.34 -8.30 -3.14
N ARG A 154 2.64 -9.33 -2.64
CA ARG A 154 1.99 -10.36 -3.47
C ARG A 154 0.60 -10.66 -2.96
#